data_9dcbaeec09be9b3a2f45e1a9f692cccd
#
_entry.id   9dcbaeec09be9b3a2f45e1a9f692cccd
#
_cell.length_a   1.000
_cell.length_b   1.000
_cell.length_c   1.000
_cell.angle_alpha   90.00
_cell.angle_beta   90.00
_cell.angle_gamma   90.00
#
_symmetry.space_group_name_H-M   'P 1'
#
loop_
_entity.id
_entity.type
_entity.pdbx_description
1 polymer ?
#
loop_
_entity_poly.entity_id
_entity_poly.type
_entity_poly.pdbx_seq_one_letter_code
_entity_poly.pdbx_strand_id
1 'polypeptide(L)'
;LARNLNISVITVENAYEQLIAEGYIYSVPKKGYFVSEVNPSPVEAGNITMDNVKLTSGESEYFADFTSNQTRAEHFPFSIWAKITRELLTNNQAELLTNPPCGGIIPLRKAIANHLKEFRNMTVMPEQIIIGAGTEYLYGQLIELLGFNRKYGVENPGYGKIYQIYK
;
A
#
# COMPACT_ATOMS: atom_id res chain seq x y z
N LEU A 1 -32.41 12.27 -22.66
CA LEU A 1 -31.17 11.50 -22.78
C LEU A 1 -31.42 10.01 -22.53
N ALA A 2 -32.05 9.61 -21.40
CA ALA A 2 -32.34 8.23 -21.04
C ALA A 2 -33.04 7.43 -22.16
N ARG A 3 -34.09 8.01 -22.75
CA ARG A 3 -34.83 7.42 -23.88
C ARG A 3 -33.94 7.21 -25.12
N ASN A 4 -33.06 8.18 -25.44
CA ASN A 4 -32.19 8.10 -26.61
C ASN A 4 -31.06 7.07 -26.45
N LEU A 5 -30.62 6.83 -25.19
CA LEU A 5 -29.58 5.87 -24.86
C LEU A 5 -30.13 4.50 -24.45
N ASN A 6 -31.44 4.36 -24.38
CA ASN A 6 -32.15 3.13 -23.98
C ASN A 6 -31.71 2.60 -22.60
N ILE A 7 -31.48 3.50 -21.65
CA ILE A 7 -31.08 3.22 -20.27
C ILE A 7 -32.06 3.82 -19.28
N SER A 8 -31.98 3.44 -17.99
CA SER A 8 -32.88 3.94 -16.96
C SER A 8 -32.63 5.43 -16.67
N VAL A 9 -33.68 6.14 -16.27
CA VAL A 9 -33.59 7.57 -15.86
C VAL A 9 -32.63 7.69 -14.66
N ILE A 10 -32.73 6.77 -13.70
CA ILE A 10 -31.89 6.74 -12.49
C ILE A 10 -30.40 6.60 -12.85
N THR A 11 -30.09 5.80 -13.87
CA THR A 11 -28.69 5.65 -14.32
C THR A 11 -28.14 6.97 -14.87
N VAL A 12 -28.96 7.74 -15.57
CA VAL A 12 -28.57 9.05 -16.08
C VAL A 12 -28.41 10.06 -14.94
N GLU A 13 -29.34 10.07 -13.99
CA GLU A 13 -29.29 10.95 -12.82
C GLU A 13 -28.02 10.70 -11.99
N ASN A 14 -27.71 9.45 -11.66
CA ASN A 14 -26.49 9.10 -10.95
C ASN A 14 -25.22 9.55 -11.70
N ALA A 15 -25.17 9.39 -13.02
CA ALA A 15 -24.05 9.86 -13.82
C ALA A 15 -23.88 11.39 -13.77
N TYR A 16 -25.00 12.13 -13.81
CA TYR A 16 -24.97 13.59 -13.68
C TYR A 16 -24.56 14.05 -12.28
N GLU A 17 -25.03 13.37 -11.22
CA GLU A 17 -24.62 13.63 -9.85
C GLU A 17 -23.12 13.39 -9.65
N GLN A 18 -22.59 12.33 -10.24
CA GLN A 18 -21.15 12.05 -10.20
C GLN A 18 -20.35 13.13 -10.92
N LEU A 19 -20.76 13.54 -12.12
CA LEU A 19 -20.10 14.61 -12.87
C LEU A 19 -20.15 15.96 -12.15
N ILE A 20 -21.22 16.24 -11.39
CA ILE A 20 -21.31 17.43 -10.53
C ILE A 20 -20.33 17.31 -9.36
N ALA A 21 -20.30 16.17 -8.68
CA ALA A 21 -19.42 15.93 -7.55
C ALA A 21 -17.93 16.02 -7.92
N GLU A 22 -17.58 15.60 -9.13
CA GLU A 22 -16.24 15.70 -9.70
C GLU A 22 -15.93 17.09 -10.31
N GLY A 23 -16.91 18.01 -10.36
CA GLY A 23 -16.74 19.37 -10.84
C GLY A 23 -16.69 19.55 -12.35
N TYR A 24 -17.01 18.52 -13.15
CA TYR A 24 -17.05 18.61 -14.61
C TYR A 24 -18.25 19.38 -15.15
N ILE A 25 -19.37 19.34 -14.42
CA ILE A 25 -20.58 20.08 -14.77
C ILE A 25 -21.16 20.76 -13.53
N TYR A 26 -21.93 21.80 -13.74
CA TYR A 26 -22.75 22.45 -12.71
C TYR A 26 -24.18 22.59 -13.16
N SER A 27 -25.11 22.61 -12.20
CA SER A 27 -26.54 22.79 -12.50
C SER A 27 -26.98 24.23 -12.21
N VAL A 28 -27.80 24.77 -13.11
CA VAL A 28 -28.46 26.07 -12.90
C VAL A 28 -29.95 25.82 -12.79
N PRO A 29 -30.62 26.23 -11.69
CA PRO A 29 -32.06 26.04 -11.52
C PRO A 29 -32.86 26.58 -12.70
N LYS A 30 -33.74 25.73 -13.23
CA LYS A 30 -34.62 26.03 -14.40
C LYS A 30 -33.90 26.25 -15.74
N LYS A 31 -32.57 26.15 -15.79
CA LYS A 31 -31.78 26.30 -17.03
C LYS A 31 -31.12 25.01 -17.49
N GLY A 32 -30.83 24.08 -16.55
CA GLY A 32 -30.24 22.79 -16.88
C GLY A 32 -28.79 22.65 -16.40
N TYR A 33 -28.06 21.77 -17.06
CA TYR A 33 -26.67 21.45 -16.73
C TYR A 33 -25.72 22.09 -17.74
N PHE A 34 -24.62 22.60 -17.25
CA PHE A 34 -23.56 23.25 -18.02
C PHE A 34 -22.21 22.62 -17.72
N VAL A 35 -21.35 22.56 -18.71
CA VAL A 35 -19.97 22.07 -18.53
C VAL A 35 -19.18 23.16 -17.81
N SER A 36 -18.48 22.77 -16.75
CA SER A 36 -17.56 23.67 -16.05
C SER A 36 -16.39 24.01 -16.97
N GLU A 37 -15.95 25.25 -16.96
CA GLU A 37 -14.67 25.60 -17.56
C GLU A 37 -13.57 24.95 -16.69
N VAL A 38 -13.10 23.79 -17.12
CA VAL A 38 -11.88 23.22 -16.59
C VAL A 38 -10.75 24.09 -17.12
N ASN A 39 -10.43 25.17 -16.42
CA ASN A 39 -9.16 25.82 -16.63
C ASN A 39 -8.10 24.77 -16.24
N PRO A 40 -7.35 24.19 -17.18
CA PRO A 40 -6.11 23.58 -16.82
C PRO A 40 -5.30 24.75 -16.25
N SER A 41 -5.19 24.86 -14.93
CA SER A 41 -4.10 25.65 -14.37
C SER A 41 -2.89 25.24 -15.17
N PRO A 42 -2.21 26.15 -15.87
CA PRO A 42 -0.91 25.82 -16.36
C PRO A 42 -0.04 25.61 -15.10
N VAL A 43 -0.07 24.39 -14.56
CA VAL A 43 1.13 23.89 -13.98
C VAL A 43 2.09 24.04 -15.17
N GLU A 44 2.94 25.06 -15.12
CA GLU A 44 4.12 25.08 -15.97
C GLU A 44 4.72 23.68 -15.80
N ALA A 45 4.35 22.80 -16.71
CA ALA A 45 5.09 21.59 -16.93
C ALA A 45 6.45 22.12 -17.38
N GLY A 46 7.26 22.48 -16.39
CA GLY A 46 8.67 22.54 -16.63
C GLY A 46 8.93 21.25 -17.39
N ASN A 47 9.46 21.37 -18.59
CA ASN A 47 9.86 20.25 -19.42
C ASN A 47 10.82 19.39 -18.58
N ILE A 48 10.26 18.59 -17.68
CA ILE A 48 10.92 17.42 -17.13
C ILE A 48 10.89 16.46 -18.33
N THR A 49 11.85 16.63 -19.20
CA THR A 49 12.18 15.61 -20.17
C THR A 49 12.54 14.38 -19.35
N MET A 50 11.62 13.42 -19.28
CA MET A 50 11.86 12.13 -18.65
C MET A 50 12.99 11.33 -19.30
N ASP A 51 13.66 11.91 -20.30
CA ASP A 51 14.74 11.28 -21.06
C ASP A 51 16.01 11.03 -20.26
N ASN A 52 16.13 11.52 -19.02
CA ASN A 52 17.34 11.34 -18.22
C ASN A 52 17.19 10.45 -16.98
N VAL A 53 16.02 9.91 -16.71
CA VAL A 53 15.90 8.82 -15.74
C VAL A 53 16.24 7.52 -16.47
N LYS A 54 17.53 7.24 -16.63
CA LYS A 54 17.98 5.89 -16.92
C LYS A 54 17.55 5.02 -15.72
N LEU A 55 16.35 4.46 -15.83
CA LEU A 55 16.03 3.25 -15.09
C LEU A 55 17.00 2.21 -15.62
N THR A 56 18.10 2.02 -14.91
CA THR A 56 19.01 0.91 -15.15
C THR A 56 18.27 -0.37 -14.74
N SER A 57 17.33 -0.79 -15.56
CA SER A 57 16.92 -2.18 -15.63
C SER A 57 18.06 -2.92 -16.32
N GLY A 58 19.12 -3.15 -15.57
CA GLY A 58 20.12 -4.11 -15.95
C GLY A 58 19.52 -5.49 -15.87
N GLU A 59 18.73 -5.88 -16.85
CA GLU A 59 18.40 -7.27 -17.11
C GLU A 59 19.66 -7.98 -17.59
N SER A 60 20.53 -8.31 -16.64
CA SER A 60 21.56 -9.30 -16.92
C SER A 60 20.85 -10.65 -16.93
N GLU A 61 20.83 -11.29 -18.09
CA GLU A 61 20.35 -12.67 -18.28
C GLU A 61 21.25 -13.63 -17.48
N TYR A 62 20.93 -13.82 -16.20
CA TYR A 62 21.59 -14.82 -15.39
C TYR A 62 20.94 -16.19 -15.62
N PHE A 63 21.73 -17.24 -15.66
CA PHE A 63 21.22 -18.62 -15.62
C PHE A 63 20.32 -18.86 -14.41
N ALA A 64 20.65 -18.28 -13.27
CA ALA A 64 19.83 -18.28 -12.05
C ALA A 64 20.04 -16.95 -11.31
N ASP A 65 18.96 -16.26 -11.01
CA ASP A 65 18.95 -15.04 -10.21
C ASP A 65 18.49 -15.35 -8.78
N PHE A 66 19.42 -15.24 -7.83
CA PHE A 66 19.17 -15.40 -6.39
C PHE A 66 18.97 -14.06 -5.67
N THR A 67 18.99 -12.94 -6.40
CA THR A 67 18.81 -11.60 -5.83
C THR A 67 17.36 -11.15 -5.85
N SER A 68 16.52 -11.76 -6.71
CA SER A 68 15.12 -11.44 -6.80
C SER A 68 14.33 -12.11 -5.65
N ASN A 69 13.66 -11.31 -4.84
CA ASN A 69 12.71 -11.79 -3.83
C ASN A 69 11.35 -12.15 -4.44
N GLN A 70 11.36 -12.77 -5.63
CA GLN A 70 10.14 -13.11 -6.35
C GLN A 70 9.72 -14.55 -6.04
N THR A 71 8.45 -14.72 -5.71
CA THR A 71 7.83 -16.03 -5.59
C THR A 71 7.01 -16.32 -6.85
N ARG A 72 7.09 -17.54 -7.38
CA ARG A 72 6.26 -17.94 -8.50
C ARG A 72 4.78 -17.92 -8.11
N ALA A 73 3.92 -17.41 -9.00
CA ALA A 73 2.50 -17.28 -8.74
C ALA A 73 1.81 -18.62 -8.37
N GLU A 74 2.30 -19.75 -8.90
CA GLU A 74 1.81 -21.09 -8.62
C GLU A 74 2.04 -21.55 -7.17
N HIS A 75 3.01 -20.98 -6.47
CA HIS A 75 3.30 -21.29 -5.07
C HIS A 75 2.55 -20.40 -4.09
N PHE A 76 1.83 -19.38 -4.56
CA PHE A 76 1.06 -18.49 -3.69
C PHE A 76 -0.43 -18.86 -3.73
N PRO A 77 -1.05 -19.14 -2.58
CA PRO A 77 -2.46 -19.58 -2.52
C PRO A 77 -3.44 -18.41 -2.67
N PHE A 78 -3.50 -17.81 -3.85
CA PHE A 78 -4.33 -16.61 -4.13
C PHE A 78 -5.81 -16.79 -3.77
N SER A 79 -6.38 -17.98 -3.98
CA SER A 79 -7.79 -18.25 -3.65
C SER A 79 -8.06 -18.16 -2.15
N ILE A 80 -7.16 -18.69 -1.34
CA ILE A 80 -7.25 -18.62 0.13
C ILE A 80 -7.07 -17.17 0.58
N TRP A 81 -6.07 -16.48 0.04
CA TRP A 81 -5.79 -15.09 0.38
C TRP A 81 -6.97 -14.18 0.02
N ALA A 82 -7.56 -14.35 -1.17
CA ALA A 82 -8.73 -13.59 -1.59
C ALA A 82 -9.96 -13.85 -0.70
N LYS A 83 -10.16 -15.11 -0.25
CA LYS A 83 -11.23 -15.46 0.69
C LYS A 83 -11.05 -14.73 2.03
N ILE A 84 -9.87 -14.84 2.63
CA ILE A 84 -9.56 -14.19 3.93
C ILE A 84 -9.71 -12.67 3.83
N THR A 85 -9.18 -12.07 2.76
CA THR A 85 -9.29 -10.62 2.53
C THR A 85 -10.75 -10.19 2.43
N ARG A 86 -11.59 -10.94 1.72
CA ARG A 86 -13.02 -10.64 1.62
C ARG A 86 -13.73 -10.75 2.95
N GLU A 87 -13.44 -11.78 3.73
CA GLU A 87 -13.99 -11.96 5.08
C GLU A 87 -13.64 -10.79 6.01
N LEU A 88 -12.39 -10.34 5.99
CA LEU A 88 -11.95 -9.18 6.77
C LEU A 88 -12.65 -7.90 6.34
N LEU A 89 -12.72 -7.63 5.05
CA LEU A 89 -13.38 -6.44 4.50
C LEU A 89 -14.89 -6.42 4.79
N THR A 90 -15.51 -7.58 4.90
CA THR A 90 -16.95 -7.69 5.17
C THR A 90 -17.25 -7.54 6.68
N ASN A 91 -16.46 -8.16 7.53
CA ASN A 91 -16.78 -8.30 8.95
C ASN A 91 -16.11 -7.26 9.85
N ASN A 92 -15.01 -6.64 9.42
CA ASN A 92 -14.18 -5.76 10.26
C ASN A 92 -14.04 -4.33 9.72
N GLN A 93 -15.03 -3.84 8.98
CA GLN A 93 -14.96 -2.52 8.30
C GLN A 93 -14.62 -1.37 9.24
N ALA A 94 -15.26 -1.31 10.40
CA ALA A 94 -15.04 -0.25 11.38
C ALA A 94 -13.61 -0.28 11.95
N GLU A 95 -13.08 -1.47 12.23
CA GLU A 95 -11.73 -1.65 12.75
C GLU A 95 -10.67 -1.27 11.72
N LEU A 96 -10.90 -1.59 10.44
CA LEU A 96 -9.98 -1.27 9.35
C LEU A 96 -9.85 0.23 9.09
N LEU A 97 -10.84 1.03 9.48
CA LEU A 97 -10.84 2.49 9.34
C LEU A 97 -10.28 3.22 10.57
N THR A 98 -9.93 2.50 11.62
CA THR A 98 -9.34 3.09 12.84
C THR A 98 -7.81 3.05 12.79
N ASN A 99 -7.18 4.08 13.36
CA ASN A 99 -5.73 4.05 13.51
C ASN A 99 -5.32 2.93 14.47
N PRO A 100 -4.39 2.05 14.08
CA PRO A 100 -3.92 1.01 14.97
C PRO A 100 -3.17 1.61 16.16
N PRO A 101 -3.19 0.97 17.35
CA PRO A 101 -2.36 1.36 18.46
C PRO A 101 -0.88 1.25 18.11
N CYS A 102 -0.04 2.02 18.82
CA CYS A 102 1.41 1.95 18.68
C CYS A 102 1.90 0.50 18.88
N GLY A 103 2.68 0.02 17.92
CA GLY A 103 3.15 -1.36 17.89
C GLY A 103 2.21 -2.38 17.23
N GLY A 104 1.04 -1.94 16.71
CA GLY A 104 0.11 -2.76 15.94
C GLY A 104 -1.07 -3.31 16.75
N ILE A 105 -2.07 -3.83 16.03
CA ILE A 105 -3.32 -4.33 16.62
C ILE A 105 -3.08 -5.58 17.48
N ILE A 106 -3.75 -5.63 18.62
CA ILE A 106 -3.61 -6.74 19.61
C ILE A 106 -3.93 -8.12 19.01
N PRO A 107 -5.00 -8.31 18.21
CA PRO A 107 -5.29 -9.62 17.61
C PRO A 107 -4.13 -10.16 16.76
N LEU A 108 -3.48 -9.33 15.96
CA LEU A 108 -2.34 -9.72 15.14
C LEU A 108 -1.12 -10.09 16.01
N ARG A 109 -0.82 -9.28 17.02
CA ARG A 109 0.28 -9.55 17.97
C ARG A 109 0.08 -10.86 18.72
N LYS A 110 -1.15 -11.17 19.15
CA LYS A 110 -1.51 -12.47 19.75
C LYS A 110 -1.33 -13.63 18.76
N ALA A 111 -1.77 -13.47 17.52
CA ALA A 111 -1.60 -14.49 16.49
C ALA A 111 -0.11 -14.77 16.20
N ILE A 112 0.71 -13.72 16.15
CA ILE A 112 2.18 -13.88 16.00
C ILE A 112 2.80 -14.58 17.21
N ALA A 113 2.42 -14.22 18.44
CA ALA A 113 2.90 -14.86 19.66
C ALA A 113 2.60 -16.37 19.68
N ASN A 114 1.38 -16.74 19.30
CA ASN A 114 0.97 -18.15 19.19
C ASN A 114 1.77 -18.87 18.08
N HIS A 115 1.91 -18.26 16.92
CA HIS A 115 2.71 -18.83 15.83
C HIS A 115 4.16 -19.06 16.24
N LEU A 116 4.80 -18.12 16.92
CA LEU A 116 6.15 -18.24 17.42
C LEU A 116 6.28 -19.38 18.43
N LYS A 117 5.29 -19.54 19.31
CA LYS A 117 5.25 -20.64 20.27
C LYS A 117 5.13 -22.00 19.59
N GLU A 118 4.19 -22.14 18.63
CA GLU A 118 3.92 -23.41 17.96
C GLU A 118 5.03 -23.83 17.00
N PHE A 119 5.56 -22.92 16.19
CA PHE A 119 6.50 -23.25 15.10
C PHE A 119 7.96 -23.00 15.44
N ARG A 120 8.27 -22.16 16.45
CA ARG A 120 9.64 -21.79 16.82
C ARG A 120 9.99 -22.11 18.26
N ASN A 121 9.04 -22.65 19.04
CA ASN A 121 9.17 -22.89 20.47
C ASN A 121 9.63 -21.63 21.25
N MET A 122 9.22 -20.44 20.77
CA MET A 122 9.52 -19.15 21.38
C MET A 122 8.31 -18.66 22.15
N THR A 123 8.44 -18.51 23.45
CA THR A 123 7.39 -17.93 24.29
C THR A 123 7.60 -16.43 24.43
N VAL A 124 6.74 -15.65 23.78
CA VAL A 124 6.75 -14.18 23.82
C VAL A 124 5.38 -13.66 24.20
N MET A 125 5.34 -12.54 24.89
CA MET A 125 4.09 -11.84 25.21
C MET A 125 3.70 -10.95 24.02
N PRO A 126 2.41 -10.76 23.73
CA PRO A 126 1.96 -9.84 22.67
C PRO A 126 2.51 -8.42 22.82
N GLU A 127 2.76 -7.97 24.05
CA GLU A 127 3.33 -6.66 24.40
C GLU A 127 4.80 -6.51 23.98
N GLN A 128 5.50 -7.62 23.77
CA GLN A 128 6.90 -7.67 23.31
C GLN A 128 7.00 -7.65 21.77
N ILE A 129 5.86 -7.66 21.07
CA ILE A 129 5.79 -7.69 19.60
C ILE A 129 5.43 -6.30 19.09
N ILE A 130 6.27 -5.78 18.20
CA ILE A 130 6.04 -4.51 17.49
C ILE A 130 5.89 -4.82 16.01
N ILE A 131 4.81 -4.31 15.42
CA ILE A 131 4.51 -4.43 13.99
C ILE A 131 4.80 -3.08 13.34
N GLY A 132 5.61 -3.11 12.30
CA GLY A 132 6.00 -1.90 11.56
C GLY A 132 5.79 -2.04 10.06
N ALA A 133 6.02 -0.95 9.34
CA ALA A 133 5.88 -0.85 7.88
C ALA A 133 7.06 -1.49 7.13
N GLY A 134 7.41 -2.71 7.48
CA GLY A 134 8.48 -3.48 6.85
C GLY A 134 9.80 -3.43 7.63
N THR A 135 10.75 -4.25 7.16
CA THR A 135 12.00 -4.51 7.85
C THR A 135 12.89 -3.26 7.96
N GLU A 136 12.93 -2.44 6.93
CA GLU A 136 13.74 -1.21 6.91
C GLU A 136 13.27 -0.23 8.00
N TYR A 137 11.96 -0.04 8.14
CA TYR A 137 11.37 0.76 9.20
C TYR A 137 11.74 0.24 10.59
N LEU A 138 11.64 -1.08 10.80
CA LEU A 138 11.96 -1.69 12.08
C LEU A 138 13.46 -1.58 12.43
N TYR A 139 14.37 -1.68 11.44
CA TYR A 139 15.79 -1.43 11.67
C TYR A 139 16.06 0.02 12.06
N GLY A 140 15.40 0.99 11.43
CA GLY A 140 15.48 2.38 11.84
C GLY A 140 15.07 2.59 13.30
N GLN A 141 13.94 2.02 13.70
CA GLN A 141 13.46 2.06 15.09
C GLN A 141 14.44 1.43 16.08
N LEU A 142 15.09 0.33 15.70
CA LEU A 142 16.11 -0.31 16.54
C LEU A 142 17.33 0.58 16.75
N ILE A 143 17.77 1.30 15.72
CA ILE A 143 18.90 2.23 15.85
C ILE A 143 18.51 3.41 16.76
N GLU A 144 17.32 3.97 16.60
CA GLU A 144 16.83 5.02 17.47
C GLU A 144 16.78 4.57 18.94
N LEU A 145 16.31 3.35 19.19
CA LEU A 145 16.22 2.77 20.51
C LEU A 145 17.60 2.51 21.13
N LEU A 146 18.51 1.93 20.35
CA LEU A 146 19.82 1.50 20.82
C LEU A 146 20.87 2.63 20.84
N GLY A 147 20.66 3.66 20.04
CA GLY A 147 21.49 4.87 19.94
C GLY A 147 22.43 4.90 18.75
N PHE A 148 22.55 6.07 18.14
CA PHE A 148 23.36 6.31 16.94
C PHE A 148 24.89 6.20 17.19
N ASN A 149 25.34 6.33 18.42
CA ASN A 149 26.78 6.31 18.77
C ASN A 149 27.33 4.89 19.02
N ARG A 150 26.64 3.86 18.54
CA ARG A 150 27.07 2.46 18.69
C ARG A 150 27.64 1.91 17.39
N LYS A 151 28.42 0.84 17.51
CA LYS A 151 28.89 0.07 16.35
C LYS A 151 27.94 -1.10 16.15
N TYR A 152 27.42 -1.22 14.93
CA TYR A 152 26.52 -2.30 14.53
C TYR A 152 27.25 -3.27 13.62
N GLY A 153 27.21 -4.56 13.94
CA GLY A 153 27.68 -5.62 13.07
C GLY A 153 26.56 -6.05 12.12
N VAL A 154 26.85 -6.15 10.84
CA VAL A 154 25.93 -6.63 9.81
C VAL A 154 26.56 -7.78 9.03
N GLU A 155 25.71 -8.66 8.48
CA GLU A 155 26.16 -9.75 7.63
C GLU A 155 26.81 -9.22 6.34
N ASN A 156 27.92 -9.88 5.93
CA ASN A 156 28.58 -9.62 4.66
C ASN A 156 29.10 -10.93 4.06
N PRO A 157 28.52 -11.44 2.94
CA PRO A 157 27.41 -10.86 2.19
C PRO A 157 26.07 -10.93 2.92
N GLY A 158 25.24 -9.89 2.79
CA GLY A 158 23.95 -9.77 3.44
C GLY A 158 23.01 -8.83 2.70
N TYR A 159 21.90 -8.47 3.33
CA TYR A 159 20.93 -7.54 2.75
C TYR A 159 21.52 -6.12 2.66
N GLY A 160 21.85 -5.70 1.44
CA GLY A 160 22.60 -4.45 1.19
C GLY A 160 21.99 -3.17 1.76
N LYS A 161 20.66 -3.11 1.88
CA LYS A 161 19.96 -1.95 2.43
C LYS A 161 20.20 -1.75 3.94
N ILE A 162 20.43 -2.83 4.70
CA ILE A 162 20.79 -2.74 6.13
C ILE A 162 22.07 -1.93 6.31
N TYR A 163 23.07 -2.19 5.47
CA TYR A 163 24.31 -1.42 5.52
C TYR A 163 24.11 0.07 5.28
N GLN A 164 23.16 0.43 4.39
CA GLN A 164 22.82 1.83 4.11
C GLN A 164 22.10 2.50 5.29
N ILE A 165 21.24 1.75 6.00
CA ILE A 165 20.52 2.24 7.17
C ILE A 165 21.46 2.46 8.35
N TYR A 166 22.50 1.62 8.49
CA TYR A 166 23.43 1.64 9.62
C TYR A 166 24.68 2.50 9.38
N LYS A 167 24.82 3.10 8.20
CA LYS A 167 25.90 4.01 7.85
C LYS A 167 25.57 5.47 8.19
#